data_06f484e72f78c1ac3cd2d3a0f10322b9
#
_entry.id   06f484e72f78c1ac3cd2d3a0f10322b9
#
_cell.length_a   1.000
_cell.length_b   1.000
_cell.length_c   1.000
_cell.angle_alpha   90.00
_cell.angle_beta   90.00
_cell.angle_gamma   90.00
#
_symmetry.space_group_name_H-M   'P 1'
#
loop_
_entity.id
_entity.type
_entity.pdbx_description
1 polymer ?
#
loop_
_entity_poly.entity_id
_entity_poly.type
_entity_poly.pdbx_seq_one_letter_code
_entity_poly.pdbx_strand_id
1 'polypeptide(L)'
;MSNLDTLRRTVSSTLVVAARKWRRTSHGVLAAFNVSEACATPLLTASRLGAAVRQVTLADHIGIEGPSLVRLLDQLCAAGLMRRDEDPEDRRAKTVVLTEEGRAVTAKMEEELVTLRAQALKDVSRSDLEATLRVLAAFTADAGERADQNSDPSGDPV
;
A
#
# COMPACT_ATOMS: atom_id res chain seq x y z
N MET A 1 -7.19 -33.13 -1.22
CA MET A 1 -7.30 -31.65 -1.07
C MET A 1 -8.78 -31.30 -1.23
N SER A 2 -9.34 -30.58 -0.27
CA SER A 2 -10.74 -30.17 -0.38
C SER A 2 -10.94 -29.15 -1.51
N ASN A 3 -12.18 -28.97 -1.97
CA ASN A 3 -12.51 -27.92 -2.95
C ASN A 3 -12.15 -26.51 -2.39
N LEU A 4 -12.33 -26.31 -1.08
CA LEU A 4 -11.97 -25.07 -0.40
C LEU A 4 -10.45 -24.81 -0.39
N ASP A 5 -9.63 -25.84 -0.18
CA ASP A 5 -8.17 -25.69 -0.20
C ASP A 5 -7.66 -25.35 -1.59
N THR A 6 -8.27 -25.93 -2.61
CA THR A 6 -7.98 -25.60 -4.01
C THR A 6 -8.29 -24.12 -4.29
N LEU A 7 -9.45 -23.65 -3.82
CA LEU A 7 -9.86 -22.25 -3.99
C LEU A 7 -8.90 -21.29 -3.25
N ARG A 8 -8.56 -21.57 -2.00
CA ARG A 8 -7.60 -20.78 -1.20
C ARG A 8 -6.25 -20.69 -1.90
N ARG A 9 -5.75 -21.79 -2.42
CA ARG A 9 -4.50 -21.81 -3.19
C ARG A 9 -4.61 -20.97 -4.46
N THR A 10 -5.70 -21.08 -5.20
CA THR A 10 -5.92 -20.29 -6.41
C THR A 10 -5.95 -18.79 -6.10
N VAL A 11 -6.67 -18.37 -5.06
CA VAL A 11 -6.71 -16.96 -4.62
C VAL A 11 -5.30 -16.46 -4.31
N SER A 12 -4.53 -17.16 -3.48
CA SER A 12 -3.19 -16.70 -3.08
C SER A 12 -2.20 -16.64 -4.24
N SER A 13 -2.22 -17.62 -5.14
CA SER A 13 -1.34 -17.62 -6.31
C SER A 13 -1.73 -16.56 -7.35
N THR A 14 -3.03 -16.37 -7.56
CA THR A 14 -3.53 -15.34 -8.48
C THR A 14 -3.24 -13.93 -7.96
N LEU A 15 -3.33 -13.71 -6.66
CA LEU A 15 -2.99 -12.43 -6.02
C LEU A 15 -1.56 -11.99 -6.38
N VAL A 16 -0.58 -12.90 -6.30
CA VAL A 16 0.82 -12.59 -6.63
C VAL A 16 0.97 -12.19 -8.09
N VAL A 17 0.32 -12.91 -9.00
CA VAL A 17 0.38 -12.62 -10.44
C VAL A 17 -0.34 -11.31 -10.76
N ALA A 18 -1.52 -11.09 -10.19
CA ALA A 18 -2.31 -9.88 -10.38
C ALA A 18 -1.57 -8.64 -9.88
N ALA A 19 -0.93 -8.72 -8.71
CA ALA A 19 -0.14 -7.64 -8.16
C ALA A 19 1.03 -7.24 -9.06
N ARG A 20 1.74 -8.22 -9.61
CA ARG A 20 2.85 -7.98 -10.56
C ARG A 20 2.36 -7.32 -11.86
N LYS A 21 1.27 -7.83 -12.42
CA LYS A 21 0.68 -7.26 -13.65
C LYS A 21 0.18 -5.84 -13.42
N TRP A 22 -0.55 -5.62 -12.34
CA TRP A 22 -1.06 -4.30 -11.98
C TRP A 22 0.07 -3.28 -11.79
N ARG A 23 1.13 -3.65 -11.07
CA ARG A 23 2.31 -2.80 -10.89
C ARG A 23 2.93 -2.41 -12.24
N ARG A 24 3.08 -3.34 -13.16
CA ARG A 24 3.64 -3.09 -14.49
C ARG A 24 2.74 -2.15 -15.31
N THR A 25 1.45 -2.39 -15.30
CA THR A 25 0.46 -1.58 -16.03
C THR A 25 0.39 -0.15 -15.49
N SER A 26 0.31 0.00 -14.18
CA SER A 26 0.28 1.31 -13.53
C SER A 26 1.59 2.09 -13.73
N HIS A 27 2.73 1.40 -13.66
CA HIS A 27 4.02 2.03 -13.96
C HIS A 27 4.09 2.55 -15.40
N GLY A 28 3.59 1.81 -16.38
CA GLY A 28 3.53 2.26 -17.77
C GLY A 28 2.80 3.59 -17.93
N VAL A 29 1.70 3.79 -17.20
CA VAL A 29 0.96 5.05 -17.19
C VAL A 29 1.71 6.16 -16.45
N LEU A 30 2.43 5.81 -15.38
CA LEU A 30 3.13 6.78 -14.53
C LEU A 30 4.53 7.16 -15.05
N ALA A 31 5.05 6.47 -16.06
CA ALA A 31 6.38 6.73 -16.60
C ALA A 31 6.57 8.17 -17.10
N ALA A 32 5.50 8.82 -17.58
CA ALA A 32 5.53 10.21 -18.06
C ALA A 32 5.82 11.24 -16.95
N PHE A 33 5.66 10.87 -15.69
CA PHE A 33 5.91 11.77 -14.53
C PHE A 33 7.37 11.77 -14.05
N ASN A 34 8.25 11.06 -14.73
CA ASN A 34 9.67 10.98 -14.39
C ASN A 34 9.95 10.49 -12.96
N VAL A 35 9.07 9.65 -12.44
CA VAL A 35 9.19 8.97 -11.13
C VAL A 35 9.43 7.49 -11.38
N SER A 36 10.44 6.91 -10.73
CA SER A 36 10.72 5.48 -10.85
C SER A 36 9.57 4.65 -10.26
N GLU A 37 9.41 3.42 -10.74
CA GLU A 37 8.39 2.48 -10.21
C GLU A 37 8.50 2.33 -8.69
N ALA A 38 9.72 2.18 -8.18
CA ALA A 38 9.97 2.02 -6.75
C ALA A 38 9.60 3.28 -5.95
N CYS A 39 9.78 4.47 -6.50
CA CYS A 39 9.46 5.74 -5.87
C CYS A 39 7.97 6.11 -5.97
N ALA A 40 7.25 5.61 -6.97
CA ALA A 40 5.83 5.92 -7.17
C ALA A 40 4.98 5.44 -5.98
N THR A 41 5.23 4.25 -5.46
CA THR A 41 4.47 3.70 -4.33
C THR A 41 4.59 4.53 -3.05
N PRO A 42 5.78 4.86 -2.52
CA PRO A 42 5.88 5.70 -1.33
C PRO A 42 5.34 7.12 -1.55
N LEU A 43 5.54 7.69 -2.72
CA LEU A 43 5.04 9.03 -3.03
C LEU A 43 3.51 9.08 -3.03
N LEU A 44 2.85 8.16 -3.73
CA LEU A 44 1.38 8.07 -3.77
C LEU A 44 0.78 7.68 -2.41
N THR A 45 1.42 6.77 -1.69
CA THR A 45 0.95 6.36 -0.36
C THR A 45 1.02 7.52 0.63
N ALA A 46 2.11 8.25 0.66
CA ALA A 46 2.24 9.44 1.50
C ALA A 46 1.19 10.52 1.15
N SER A 47 0.91 10.71 -0.14
CA SER A 47 -0.15 11.61 -0.61
C SER A 47 -1.53 11.21 -0.08
N ARG A 48 -1.86 9.93 -0.09
CA ARG A 48 -3.15 9.39 0.38
C ARG A 48 -3.30 9.44 1.89
N LEU A 49 -2.22 9.29 2.64
CA LEU A 49 -2.22 9.37 4.10
C LEU A 49 -2.37 10.81 4.60
N GLY A 50 -2.10 11.79 3.76
CA GLY A 50 -2.34 13.21 4.05
C GLY A 50 -1.10 13.96 4.52
N ALA A 51 -1.18 14.74 5.60
CA ALA A 51 -0.18 15.73 5.98
C ALA A 51 1.23 15.13 6.27
N ALA A 52 1.71 15.22 7.48
CA ALA A 52 3.00 14.66 7.86
C ALA A 52 2.83 13.18 8.28
N VAL A 53 3.61 12.28 7.71
CA VAL A 53 3.56 10.84 8.00
C VAL A 53 4.90 10.40 8.56
N ARG A 54 4.89 9.65 9.66
CA ARG A 54 6.12 9.03 10.19
C ARG A 54 6.68 8.03 9.20
N GLN A 55 8.00 7.98 9.05
CA GLN A 55 8.66 7.04 8.14
C GLN A 55 8.29 5.58 8.47
N VAL A 56 8.21 5.22 9.76
CA VAL A 56 7.79 3.89 10.22
C VAL A 56 6.37 3.57 9.75
N THR A 57 5.44 4.50 9.90
CA THR A 57 4.05 4.33 9.46
C THR A 57 3.96 4.14 7.95
N LEU A 58 4.74 4.90 7.19
CA LEU A 58 4.78 4.77 5.73
C LEU A 58 5.36 3.42 5.30
N ALA A 59 6.43 2.96 5.95
CA ALA A 59 7.03 1.66 5.69
C ALA A 59 6.03 0.51 5.94
N ASP A 60 5.29 0.57 7.04
CA ASP A 60 4.26 -0.43 7.38
C ASP A 60 3.14 -0.46 6.35
N HIS A 61 2.64 0.70 5.90
CA HIS A 61 1.60 0.79 4.88
C HIS A 61 2.03 0.22 3.53
N ILE A 62 3.30 0.38 3.17
CA ILE A 62 3.85 -0.11 1.90
C ILE A 62 4.26 -1.58 2.01
N GLY A 63 4.54 -2.06 3.21
CA GLY A 63 5.03 -3.42 3.47
C GLY A 63 6.50 -3.60 3.08
N ILE A 64 7.34 -2.58 3.27
CA ILE A 64 8.79 -2.64 3.04
C ILE A 64 9.56 -2.32 4.32
N GLU A 65 10.82 -2.79 4.35
CA GLU A 65 11.71 -2.52 5.47
C GLU A 65 12.20 -1.06 5.50
N GLY A 66 12.44 -0.54 6.70
CA GLY A 66 12.87 0.84 6.92
C GLY A 66 14.04 1.30 6.05
N PRO A 67 15.17 0.57 5.98
CA PRO A 67 16.31 0.95 5.14
C PRO A 67 15.98 1.07 3.65
N SER A 68 15.11 0.22 3.13
CA SER A 68 14.66 0.30 1.74
C SER A 68 13.83 1.56 1.50
N LEU A 69 12.93 1.91 2.43
CA LEU A 69 12.16 3.14 2.35
C LEU A 69 13.07 4.38 2.41
N VAL A 70 14.06 4.39 3.30
CA VAL A 70 15.00 5.54 3.42
C VAL A 70 15.66 5.86 2.09
N ARG A 71 16.15 4.85 1.37
CA ARG A 71 16.73 5.05 0.03
C ARG A 71 15.76 5.68 -0.98
N LEU A 72 14.50 5.24 -0.97
CA LEU A 72 13.48 5.79 -1.86
C LEU A 72 13.11 7.23 -1.48
N LEU A 73 13.03 7.51 -0.19
CA LEU A 73 12.80 8.86 0.32
C LEU A 73 13.96 9.81 -0.01
N ASP A 74 15.22 9.33 0.03
CA ASP A 74 16.37 10.12 -0.41
C ASP A 74 16.24 10.56 -1.86
N GLN A 75 15.82 9.63 -2.73
CA GLN A 75 15.57 9.95 -4.15
C GLN A 75 14.43 10.96 -4.33
N LEU A 76 13.33 10.79 -3.60
CA LEU A 76 12.17 11.69 -3.68
C LEU A 76 12.47 13.08 -3.12
N CYS A 77 13.27 13.17 -2.07
CA CYS A 77 13.74 14.44 -1.53
C CYS A 77 14.70 15.14 -2.49
N ALA A 78 15.62 14.38 -3.09
CA ALA A 78 16.54 14.92 -4.11
C ALA A 78 15.80 15.42 -5.36
N ALA A 79 14.69 14.77 -5.72
CA ALA A 79 13.81 15.20 -6.81
C ALA A 79 12.91 16.41 -6.46
N GLY A 80 12.93 16.88 -5.21
CA GLY A 80 12.09 17.99 -4.75
C GLY A 80 10.62 17.66 -4.56
N LEU A 81 10.25 16.38 -4.52
CA LEU A 81 8.87 15.93 -4.39
C LEU A 81 8.43 15.71 -2.94
N MET A 82 9.39 15.44 -2.07
CA MET A 82 9.17 15.25 -0.62
C MET A 82 10.24 15.98 0.18
N ARG A 83 9.96 16.19 1.44
CA ARG A 83 10.94 16.64 2.44
C ARG A 83 10.76 15.85 3.73
N ARG A 84 11.83 15.75 4.51
CA ARG A 84 11.80 15.22 5.87
C ARG A 84 11.75 16.34 6.87
N ASP A 85 10.89 16.18 7.85
CA ASP A 85 10.77 17.08 8.99
C ASP A 85 10.97 16.28 10.29
N GLU A 86 11.32 16.96 11.38
CA GLU A 86 11.30 16.34 12.70
C GLU A 86 9.84 16.23 13.19
N ASP A 87 9.53 15.12 13.88
CA ASP A 87 8.24 15.00 14.54
C ASP A 87 8.15 16.00 15.68
N PRO A 88 7.12 16.86 15.74
CA PRO A 88 6.95 17.84 16.83
C PRO A 88 6.86 17.20 18.23
N GLU A 89 6.39 15.95 18.31
CA GLU A 89 6.19 15.23 19.58
C GLU A 89 7.40 14.35 19.95
N ASP A 90 8.19 13.94 18.98
CA ASP A 90 9.36 13.07 19.18
C ASP A 90 10.50 13.42 18.21
N ARG A 91 11.52 14.14 18.70
CA ARG A 91 12.69 14.54 17.91
C ARG A 91 13.50 13.37 17.33
N ARG A 92 13.31 12.14 17.83
CA ARG A 92 13.96 10.93 17.32
C ARG A 92 13.25 10.38 16.09
N ALA A 93 11.98 10.70 15.93
CA ALA A 93 11.18 10.28 14.79
C ALA A 93 11.29 11.28 13.64
N LYS A 94 11.34 10.78 12.43
CA LYS A 94 11.27 11.58 11.20
C LYS A 94 9.89 11.41 10.57
N THR A 95 9.33 12.53 10.14
CA THR A 95 8.15 12.60 9.30
C THR A 95 8.54 12.93 7.87
N VAL A 96 7.71 12.54 6.95
CA VAL A 96 7.82 12.89 5.53
C VAL A 96 6.60 13.68 5.11
N VAL A 97 6.82 14.68 4.29
CA VAL A 97 5.80 15.61 3.81
C VAL A 97 5.99 15.80 2.32
N LEU A 98 4.91 15.79 1.55
CA LEU A 98 4.97 16.18 0.16
C LEU A 98 5.25 17.69 0.05
N THR A 99 6.12 18.06 -0.89
CA THR A 99 6.28 19.45 -1.30
C THR A 99 5.05 19.89 -2.11
N GLU A 100 4.96 21.17 -2.44
CA GLU A 100 3.93 21.67 -3.35
C GLU A 100 4.01 20.98 -4.73
N GLU A 101 5.22 20.82 -5.25
CA GLU A 101 5.49 20.08 -6.48
C GLU A 101 5.08 18.61 -6.36
N GLY A 102 5.43 17.96 -5.25
CA GLY A 102 5.02 16.58 -4.96
C GLY A 102 3.50 16.42 -4.95
N ARG A 103 2.77 17.35 -4.36
CA ARG A 103 1.30 17.36 -4.38
C ARG A 103 0.75 17.52 -5.80
N ALA A 104 1.31 18.43 -6.58
CA ALA A 104 0.89 18.66 -7.95
C ALA A 104 1.12 17.42 -8.83
N VAL A 105 2.28 16.77 -8.69
CA VAL A 105 2.62 15.54 -9.43
C VAL A 105 1.70 14.40 -9.02
N THR A 106 1.49 14.17 -7.72
CA THR A 106 0.62 13.07 -7.24
C THR A 106 -0.83 13.27 -7.64
N ALA A 107 -1.34 14.48 -7.69
CA ALA A 107 -2.69 14.75 -8.16
C ALA A 107 -2.87 14.30 -9.62
N LYS A 108 -1.96 14.64 -10.50
CA LYS A 108 -1.97 14.19 -11.91
C LYS A 108 -1.79 12.67 -12.03
N MET A 109 -0.91 12.08 -11.24
CA MET A 109 -0.74 10.62 -11.21
C MET A 109 -2.04 9.92 -10.81
N GLU A 110 -2.75 10.44 -9.81
CA GLU A 110 -4.04 9.85 -9.38
C GLU A 110 -5.13 10.01 -10.44
N GLU A 111 -5.20 11.10 -11.19
CA GLU A 111 -6.13 11.27 -12.31
C GLU A 111 -5.94 10.17 -13.37
N GLU A 112 -4.69 9.91 -13.76
CA GLU A 112 -4.37 8.82 -14.68
C GLU A 112 -4.72 7.44 -14.11
N LEU A 113 -4.43 7.22 -12.83
CA LEU A 113 -4.76 5.95 -12.17
C LEU A 113 -6.26 5.75 -11.98
N VAL A 114 -7.05 6.80 -11.80
CA VAL A 114 -8.53 6.72 -11.76
C VAL A 114 -9.05 6.16 -13.07
N THR A 115 -8.59 6.71 -14.19
CA THR A 115 -8.97 6.24 -15.52
C THR A 115 -8.57 4.80 -15.76
N LEU A 116 -7.35 4.44 -15.39
CA LEU A 116 -6.83 3.07 -15.54
C LEU A 116 -7.63 2.06 -14.72
N ARG A 117 -7.96 2.39 -13.46
CA ARG A 117 -8.77 1.54 -12.57
C ARG A 117 -10.18 1.37 -13.10
N ALA A 118 -10.80 2.44 -13.55
CA ALA A 118 -12.15 2.41 -14.11
C ALA A 118 -12.21 1.47 -15.33
N GLN A 119 -11.21 1.52 -16.19
CA GLN A 119 -11.13 0.63 -17.35
C GLN A 119 -10.86 -0.82 -16.96
N ALA A 120 -9.92 -1.07 -16.05
CA ALA A 120 -9.56 -2.42 -15.61
C ALA A 120 -10.70 -3.15 -14.87
N LEU A 121 -11.52 -2.40 -14.15
CA LEU A 121 -12.58 -2.93 -13.27
C LEU A 121 -13.99 -2.63 -13.78
N LYS A 122 -14.15 -2.26 -15.05
CA LYS A 122 -15.42 -1.81 -15.63
C LYS A 122 -16.57 -2.83 -15.50
N ASP A 123 -16.25 -4.11 -15.54
CA ASP A 123 -17.21 -5.21 -15.47
C ASP A 123 -17.33 -5.84 -14.07
N VAL A 124 -16.70 -5.23 -13.07
CA VAL A 124 -16.69 -5.72 -11.68
C VAL A 124 -17.70 -4.94 -10.85
N SER A 125 -18.62 -5.66 -10.18
CA SER A 125 -19.62 -5.04 -9.35
C SER A 125 -19.04 -4.41 -8.09
N ARG A 126 -19.72 -3.43 -7.52
CA ARG A 126 -19.35 -2.84 -6.21
C ARG A 126 -19.26 -3.91 -5.13
N SER A 127 -20.21 -4.84 -5.08
CA SER A 127 -20.23 -5.93 -4.10
C SER A 127 -18.98 -6.82 -4.21
N ASP A 128 -18.54 -7.12 -5.43
CA ASP A 128 -17.33 -7.92 -5.66
C ASP A 128 -16.06 -7.16 -5.25
N LEU A 129 -16.00 -5.87 -5.48
CA LEU A 129 -14.89 -5.03 -5.02
C LEU A 129 -14.81 -5.00 -3.49
N GLU A 130 -15.95 -4.82 -2.81
CA GLU A 130 -16.02 -4.84 -1.35
C GLU A 130 -15.64 -6.21 -0.79
N ALA A 131 -16.09 -7.30 -1.42
CA ALA A 131 -15.71 -8.67 -1.04
C ALA A 131 -14.20 -8.91 -1.26
N THR A 132 -13.66 -8.42 -2.36
CA THR A 132 -12.23 -8.52 -2.66
C THR A 132 -11.39 -7.79 -1.60
N LEU A 133 -11.80 -6.60 -1.17
CA LEU A 133 -11.10 -5.87 -0.11
C LEU A 133 -11.09 -6.65 1.21
N ARG A 134 -12.18 -7.34 1.56
CA ARG A 134 -12.22 -8.22 2.74
C ARG A 134 -11.24 -9.38 2.63
N VAL A 135 -11.12 -9.99 1.45
CA VAL A 135 -10.16 -11.07 1.20
C VAL A 135 -8.72 -10.56 1.30
N LEU A 136 -8.44 -9.41 0.70
CA LEU A 136 -7.10 -8.80 0.74
C LEU A 136 -6.69 -8.42 2.18
N ALA A 137 -7.63 -7.92 2.98
CA ALA A 137 -7.39 -7.61 4.39
C ALA A 137 -6.91 -8.83 5.19
N ALA A 138 -7.40 -10.04 4.88
CA ALA A 138 -6.95 -11.27 5.52
C ALA A 138 -5.47 -11.61 5.25
N PHE A 139 -4.89 -11.12 4.15
CA PHE A 139 -3.46 -11.30 3.85
C PHE A 139 -2.56 -10.24 4.52
N THR A 140 -3.14 -9.09 4.88
CA THR A 140 -2.39 -7.96 5.47
C THR A 140 -2.53 -7.89 6.99
N ALA A 141 -3.44 -8.66 7.60
CA ALA A 141 -3.59 -8.77 9.05
C ALA A 141 -2.34 -9.40 9.69
N ASP A 142 -1.83 -8.79 10.75
CA ASP A 142 -0.68 -9.29 11.48
C ASP A 142 -0.93 -10.68 12.09
N ALA A 143 0.09 -11.54 12.08
CA ALA A 143 0.00 -12.91 12.61
C ALA A 143 -0.34 -12.95 14.11
N GLY A 144 -0.07 -11.88 14.86
CA GLY A 144 -0.39 -11.76 16.28
C GLY A 144 -1.89 -11.63 16.57
N GLU A 145 -2.65 -10.96 15.73
CA GLU A 145 -4.11 -10.83 15.92
C GLU A 145 -4.89 -12.13 15.64
N ARG A 146 -4.28 -13.07 14.91
CA ARG A 146 -4.90 -14.37 14.59
C ARG A 146 -4.84 -15.36 15.76
N ALA A 147 -3.91 -15.21 16.69
CA ALA A 147 -3.74 -16.11 17.83
C ALA A 147 -4.82 -15.88 18.93
N ASP A 148 -5.25 -14.64 19.13
CA ASP A 148 -6.23 -14.29 20.17
C ASP A 148 -7.68 -14.69 19.82
N GLN A 149 -8.01 -14.85 18.54
CA GLN A 149 -9.35 -15.25 18.11
C GLN A 149 -9.59 -16.75 18.19
N ASN A 150 -8.56 -17.56 18.44
CA ASN A 150 -8.66 -19.03 18.51
C ASN A 150 -8.56 -19.58 19.96
N SER A 151 -8.58 -18.72 20.95
CA SER A 151 -8.66 -19.10 22.35
C SER A 151 -10.13 -19.23 22.76
N ASP A 152 -10.69 -20.40 22.53
CA ASP A 152 -12.02 -20.80 23.00
C ASP A 152 -12.00 -20.91 24.54
N PRO A 153 -12.85 -20.16 25.27
CA PRO A 153 -12.98 -20.29 26.71
C PRO A 153 -13.97 -21.41 27.08
N SER A 154 -13.69 -22.64 26.72
CA SER A 154 -14.43 -23.78 27.25
C SER A 154 -13.58 -24.57 28.24
N GLY A 155 -13.44 -24.02 29.44
CA GLY A 155 -12.98 -24.70 30.62
C GLY A 155 -14.11 -24.74 31.63
N ASP A 156 -14.99 -25.76 31.55
CA ASP A 156 -15.93 -26.08 32.62
C ASP A 156 -15.17 -26.51 33.88
N PRO A 157 -15.52 -25.97 35.07
CA PRO A 157 -15.05 -26.52 36.31
C PRO A 157 -15.97 -27.66 36.76
N VAL A 158 -15.38 -28.79 36.98
CA VAL A 158 -15.96 -29.86 37.82
C VAL A 158 -15.57 -29.63 39.25
#